data_4f8f71c4664cd461b56c9ea55cff77aa
#
_entry.id   4f8f71c4664cd461b56c9ea55cff77aa
#
_cell.length_a   1.000
_cell.length_b   1.000
_cell.length_c   1.000
_cell.angle_alpha   90.00
_cell.angle_beta   90.00
_cell.angle_gamma   90.00
#
_symmetry.space_group_name_H-M   'P 1'
#
loop_
_entity.id
_entity.type
_entity.pdbx_description
1 polymer ?
#
loop_
_entity_poly.entity_id
_entity_poly.type
_entity_poly.pdbx_seq_one_letter_code
_entity_poly.pdbx_strand_id
1 'polypeptide(L)'
;DYAKKTLMAGFTTVRDLGGTGVNIALRNAIAKGKVVGPRIFTAGKSIATTGGHADPTNGWKNSLKGDPGPKEGVVNSVDDAKKAVRQRYKDGSDNIKITATGGVMSIAKNGQNPQFTLEEIKSICDTAKDYGMIVAAHAHGDEGIQRAIIGGVTTIEHGTLMSDKSMELMKQYGTYFVPTISAGKEVAEKAKIKGYYDELVVPKALAIGPKLQSTFKKAYKAGVKIAFGSDAGVFPH
;
A
#
# COMPACT_ATOMS: atom_id res chain seq x y z
N ASP A 1 10.58 10.44 17.22
CA ASP A 1 11.40 11.27 16.33
C ASP A 1 10.89 11.33 14.89
N TYR A 2 10.46 10.22 14.25
CA TYR A 2 10.01 10.22 12.84
C TYR A 2 8.80 11.13 12.58
N ALA A 3 7.78 11.10 13.46
CA ALA A 3 6.62 11.99 13.32
C ALA A 3 7.00 13.48 13.31
N LYS A 4 7.93 13.87 14.20
CA LYS A 4 8.46 15.24 14.21
C LYS A 4 9.24 15.58 12.94
N LYS A 5 10.07 14.66 12.44
CA LYS A 5 10.80 14.84 11.17
C LYS A 5 9.83 15.06 10.00
N THR A 6 8.79 14.24 9.90
CA THR A 6 7.74 14.37 8.88
C THR A 6 7.05 15.74 8.96
N LEU A 7 6.69 16.21 10.15
CA LEU A 7 6.11 17.54 10.34
C LEU A 7 7.07 18.64 9.92
N MET A 8 8.34 18.54 10.32
CA MET A 8 9.37 19.56 10.00
C MET A 8 9.76 19.56 8.52
N ALA A 9 9.53 18.45 7.79
CA ALA A 9 9.64 18.39 6.34
C ALA A 9 8.45 19.05 5.61
N GLY A 10 7.48 19.64 6.36
CA GLY A 10 6.36 20.40 5.83
C GLY A 10 5.04 19.63 5.73
N PHE A 11 5.01 18.36 6.12
CA PHE A 11 3.78 17.54 6.09
C PHE A 11 2.96 17.75 7.36
N THR A 12 1.98 18.64 7.31
CA THR A 12 1.09 18.93 8.46
C THR A 12 -0.02 17.90 8.65
N THR A 13 -0.34 17.16 7.59
CA THR A 13 -1.31 16.05 7.59
C THR A 13 -0.79 14.96 6.67
N VAL A 14 -0.87 13.69 7.12
CA VAL A 14 -0.45 12.55 6.35
C VAL A 14 -1.49 11.44 6.39
N ARG A 15 -1.57 10.70 5.27
CA ARG A 15 -2.25 9.41 5.20
C ARG A 15 -1.18 8.32 5.33
N ASP A 16 -1.29 7.53 6.38
CA ASP A 16 -0.39 6.42 6.68
C ASP A 16 -1.02 5.10 6.22
N LEU A 17 -0.33 4.38 5.35
CA LEU A 17 -0.87 3.23 4.64
C LEU A 17 -0.29 1.90 5.12
N GLY A 18 -0.08 1.76 6.38
CA GLY A 18 0.25 0.45 6.94
C GLY A 18 1.25 0.50 8.07
N GLY A 19 1.36 -0.63 8.74
CA GLY A 19 2.23 -0.81 9.88
C GLY A 19 1.73 -1.94 10.78
N THR A 20 2.23 -1.97 11.99
CA THR A 20 1.86 -2.99 13.00
C THR A 20 0.58 -2.66 13.75
N GLY A 21 -0.02 -1.48 13.49
CA GLY A 21 -1.13 -0.91 14.26
C GLY A 21 -0.68 0.11 15.31
N VAL A 22 0.61 0.23 15.59
CA VAL A 22 1.16 1.25 16.52
C VAL A 22 0.85 2.68 16.07
N ASN A 23 0.65 2.89 14.78
CA ASN A 23 0.33 4.16 14.15
C ASN A 23 -0.99 4.76 14.67
N ILE A 24 -1.95 3.91 15.05
CA ILE A 24 -3.20 4.34 15.70
C ILE A 24 -2.90 4.98 17.06
N ALA A 25 -2.03 4.36 17.86
CA ALA A 25 -1.60 4.91 19.14
C ALA A 25 -0.81 6.23 18.96
N LEU A 26 0.06 6.29 17.95
CA LEU A 26 0.82 7.50 17.60
C LEU A 26 -0.12 8.64 17.21
N ARG A 27 -1.08 8.40 16.31
CA ARG A 27 -2.14 9.37 15.94
C ARG A 27 -2.84 9.91 17.16
N ASN A 28 -3.27 9.03 18.05
CA ASN A 28 -4.00 9.42 19.25
C ASN A 28 -3.12 10.23 20.23
N ALA A 29 -1.84 9.91 20.34
CA ALA A 29 -0.88 10.65 21.17
C ALA A 29 -0.61 12.06 20.61
N ILE A 30 -0.49 12.20 19.29
CA ILE A 30 -0.36 13.51 18.62
C ILE A 30 -1.63 14.33 18.80
N ALA A 31 -2.81 13.76 18.59
CA ALA A 31 -4.09 14.44 18.78
C ALA A 31 -4.30 14.94 20.22
N LYS A 32 -3.71 14.25 21.20
CA LYS A 32 -3.74 14.65 22.63
C LYS A 32 -2.59 15.58 23.03
N GLY A 33 -1.75 16.03 22.07
CA GLY A 33 -0.61 16.91 22.34
C GLY A 33 0.55 16.26 23.11
N LYS A 34 0.56 14.93 23.25
CA LYS A 34 1.62 14.20 23.97
C LYS A 34 2.88 13.96 23.13
N VAL A 35 2.75 14.00 21.80
CA VAL A 35 3.82 13.82 20.83
C VAL A 35 3.69 14.87 19.75
N VAL A 36 4.80 15.44 19.31
CA VAL A 36 4.85 16.38 18.20
C VAL A 36 4.88 15.61 16.88
N GLY A 37 3.96 15.92 15.99
CA GLY A 37 3.86 15.30 14.67
C GLY A 37 2.70 15.85 13.84
N PRO A 38 2.54 15.39 12.59
CA PRO A 38 1.42 15.76 11.73
C PRO A 38 0.12 15.13 12.20
N ARG A 39 -1.02 15.64 11.72
CA ARG A 39 -2.27 14.86 11.78
C ARG A 39 -2.11 13.60 10.96
N ILE A 40 -2.53 12.46 11.49
CA ILE A 40 -2.38 11.15 10.84
C ILE A 40 -3.76 10.55 10.59
N PHE A 41 -3.98 10.08 9.36
CA PHE A 41 -5.07 9.19 8.98
C PHE A 41 -4.44 7.83 8.65
N THR A 42 -4.62 6.83 9.52
CA THR A 42 -3.89 5.57 9.42
C THR A 42 -4.77 4.39 9.03
N ALA A 43 -4.24 3.50 8.20
CA ALA A 43 -4.83 2.21 7.89
C ALA A 43 -4.61 1.16 9.00
N GLY A 44 -3.71 1.44 9.94
CA GLY A 44 -3.29 0.41 10.89
C GLY A 44 -2.56 -0.74 10.18
N LYS A 45 -3.00 -1.99 10.38
CA LYS A 45 -2.43 -3.13 9.66
C LYS A 45 -2.99 -3.22 8.23
N SER A 46 -2.13 -3.43 7.26
CA SER A 46 -2.53 -3.74 5.88
C SER A 46 -3.28 -5.07 5.80
N ILE A 47 -4.05 -5.26 4.73
CA ILE A 47 -4.70 -6.53 4.41
C ILE A 47 -4.00 -7.14 3.20
N ALA A 48 -3.61 -8.41 3.31
CA ALA A 48 -2.93 -9.20 2.31
C ALA A 48 -3.53 -10.61 2.24
N THR A 49 -3.20 -11.38 1.23
CA THR A 49 -3.45 -12.82 1.18
C THR A 49 -2.29 -13.59 1.83
N THR A 50 -2.47 -14.87 2.14
CA THR A 50 -1.37 -15.74 2.62
C THR A 50 -0.21 -15.72 1.62
N GLY A 51 0.98 -15.44 2.11
CA GLY A 51 2.17 -15.25 1.28
C GLY A 51 2.16 -13.97 0.42
N GLY A 52 1.15 -13.12 0.55
CA GLY A 52 1.04 -11.85 -0.14
C GLY A 52 2.05 -10.82 0.38
N HIS A 53 2.18 -9.69 -0.33
CA HIS A 53 3.24 -8.69 -0.07
C HIS A 53 3.25 -8.17 1.38
N ALA A 54 2.09 -7.99 2.00
CA ALA A 54 1.98 -7.51 3.38
C ALA A 54 1.63 -8.62 4.40
N ASP A 55 1.80 -9.88 4.06
CA ASP A 55 1.66 -10.97 5.04
C ASP A 55 2.75 -10.82 6.11
N PRO A 56 2.37 -10.62 7.39
CA PRO A 56 3.32 -10.36 8.46
C PRO A 56 4.19 -11.57 8.83
N THR A 57 3.91 -12.73 8.25
CA THR A 57 4.66 -13.98 8.51
C THR A 57 5.65 -14.34 7.41
N ASN A 58 5.71 -13.55 6.33
CA ASN A 58 6.67 -13.77 5.26
C ASN A 58 8.11 -13.82 5.79
N GLY A 59 8.83 -14.91 5.45
CA GLY A 59 10.21 -15.15 5.90
C GLY A 59 10.36 -15.73 7.31
N TRP A 60 9.25 -15.98 8.00
CA TRP A 60 9.28 -16.62 9.32
C TRP A 60 8.88 -18.10 9.25
N LYS A 61 9.46 -18.90 10.16
CA LYS A 61 8.99 -20.29 10.32
C LYS A 61 7.58 -20.30 10.92
N ASN A 62 6.69 -21.14 10.41
CA ASN A 62 5.32 -21.27 10.91
C ASN A 62 5.26 -21.58 12.42
N SER A 63 6.23 -22.35 12.93
CA SER A 63 6.33 -22.65 14.37
C SER A 63 6.54 -21.40 15.25
N LEU A 64 7.01 -20.28 14.67
CA LEU A 64 7.25 -19.03 15.39
C LEU A 64 6.11 -18.02 15.26
N LYS A 65 5.42 -18.02 14.13
CA LYS A 65 4.40 -17.00 13.80
C LYS A 65 2.98 -17.57 13.63
N GLY A 66 2.86 -18.89 13.56
CA GLY A 66 1.57 -19.55 13.35
C GLY A 66 0.97 -19.27 11.98
N ASP A 67 -0.33 -19.45 11.88
CA ASP A 67 -1.16 -19.21 10.69
C ASP A 67 -2.01 -17.95 10.93
N PRO A 68 -1.64 -16.80 10.38
CA PRO A 68 -2.34 -15.54 10.63
C PRO A 68 -3.68 -15.51 9.87
N GLY A 69 -4.66 -14.83 10.47
CA GLY A 69 -5.98 -14.65 9.87
C GLY A 69 -6.37 -13.18 9.70
N PRO A 70 -7.68 -12.91 9.54
CA PRO A 70 -8.19 -11.55 9.32
C PRO A 70 -7.80 -10.53 10.41
N LYS A 71 -7.62 -10.98 11.64
CA LYS A 71 -7.17 -10.13 12.75
C LYS A 71 -5.74 -9.59 12.52
N GLU A 72 -4.87 -10.42 12.00
CA GLU A 72 -3.49 -10.04 11.66
C GLU A 72 -3.40 -9.33 10.32
N GLY A 73 -4.45 -9.40 9.49
CA GLY A 73 -4.54 -8.80 8.16
C GLY A 73 -4.35 -9.79 7.03
N VAL A 74 -4.46 -11.10 7.28
CA VAL A 74 -4.36 -12.12 6.24
C VAL A 74 -5.74 -12.69 5.93
N VAL A 75 -6.11 -12.68 4.64
CA VAL A 75 -7.44 -13.10 4.16
C VAL A 75 -7.29 -14.01 2.93
N ASN A 76 -8.17 -15.01 2.82
CA ASN A 76 -8.15 -15.96 1.73
C ASN A 76 -9.58 -16.27 1.21
N SER A 77 -10.54 -15.43 1.57
CA SER A 77 -11.92 -15.54 1.13
C SER A 77 -12.66 -14.22 1.25
N VAL A 78 -13.83 -14.13 0.63
CA VAL A 78 -14.75 -13.00 0.73
C VAL A 78 -15.17 -12.72 2.18
N ASP A 79 -15.38 -13.77 2.98
CA ASP A 79 -15.79 -13.63 4.38
C ASP A 79 -14.63 -13.18 5.27
N ASP A 80 -13.41 -13.67 5.02
CA ASP A 80 -12.21 -13.16 5.67
C ASP A 80 -11.99 -11.67 5.35
N ALA A 81 -12.20 -11.27 4.10
CA ALA A 81 -12.10 -9.90 3.65
C ALA A 81 -13.02 -8.97 4.44
N LYS A 82 -14.31 -9.32 4.57
CA LYS A 82 -15.28 -8.60 5.41
C LYS A 82 -14.84 -8.53 6.87
N LYS A 83 -14.40 -9.66 7.42
CA LYS A 83 -13.95 -9.77 8.81
C LYS A 83 -12.74 -8.88 9.07
N ALA A 84 -11.77 -8.84 8.14
CA ALA A 84 -10.59 -8.00 8.25
C ALA A 84 -10.93 -6.51 8.24
N VAL A 85 -11.81 -6.04 7.35
CA VAL A 85 -12.27 -4.64 7.32
C VAL A 85 -12.96 -4.26 8.64
N ARG A 86 -13.88 -5.10 9.13
CA ARG A 86 -14.56 -4.88 10.42
C ARG A 86 -13.58 -4.85 11.58
N GLN A 87 -12.53 -5.67 11.53
CA GLN A 87 -11.47 -5.64 12.52
C GLN A 87 -10.69 -4.33 12.47
N ARG A 88 -10.33 -3.83 11.27
CA ARG A 88 -9.67 -2.51 11.12
C ARG A 88 -10.53 -1.37 11.70
N TYR A 89 -11.83 -1.39 11.40
CA TYR A 89 -12.76 -0.42 12.00
C TYR A 89 -12.76 -0.51 13.53
N LYS A 90 -12.89 -1.72 14.09
CA LYS A 90 -12.84 -1.95 15.53
C LYS A 90 -11.53 -1.47 16.16
N ASP A 91 -10.41 -1.66 15.48
CA ASP A 91 -9.09 -1.24 15.95
C ASP A 91 -8.90 0.30 15.87
N GLY A 92 -9.79 1.01 15.19
CA GLY A 92 -9.76 2.45 15.04
C GLY A 92 -8.98 2.96 13.84
N SER A 93 -8.87 2.16 12.77
CA SER A 93 -8.30 2.60 11.48
C SER A 93 -9.19 3.66 10.83
N ASP A 94 -8.59 4.62 10.14
CA ASP A 94 -9.27 5.69 9.40
C ASP A 94 -9.53 5.33 7.93
N ASN A 95 -8.77 4.39 7.40
CA ASN A 95 -8.85 3.89 6.03
C ASN A 95 -8.37 2.43 5.96
N ILE A 96 -8.58 1.80 4.82
CA ILE A 96 -8.14 0.43 4.56
C ILE A 96 -6.96 0.44 3.58
N LYS A 97 -5.95 -0.38 3.84
CA LYS A 97 -4.84 -0.67 2.92
C LYS A 97 -4.84 -2.13 2.52
N ILE A 98 -4.79 -2.39 1.21
CA ILE A 98 -4.56 -3.72 0.65
C ILE A 98 -3.27 -3.78 -0.16
N THR A 99 -2.72 -4.97 -0.36
CA THR A 99 -1.62 -5.23 -1.29
C THR A 99 -2.14 -6.08 -2.45
N ALA A 100 -2.61 -5.41 -3.51
CA ALA A 100 -3.27 -6.07 -4.64
C ALA A 100 -2.32 -6.87 -5.53
N THR A 101 -1.02 -6.58 -5.47
CA THR A 101 0.05 -7.33 -6.15
C THR A 101 1.19 -7.66 -5.21
N GLY A 102 2.12 -8.50 -5.67
CA GLY A 102 3.44 -8.59 -5.06
C GLY A 102 4.15 -7.22 -5.01
N GLY A 103 5.23 -7.13 -4.27
CA GLY A 103 5.97 -5.88 -4.06
C GLY A 103 7.47 -6.04 -4.30
N VAL A 104 8.15 -4.90 -4.46
CA VAL A 104 9.60 -4.86 -4.68
C VAL A 104 10.36 -5.36 -3.46
N MET A 105 9.97 -4.88 -2.28
CA MET A 105 10.69 -5.11 -1.02
C MET A 105 10.34 -6.43 -0.33
N SER A 106 9.36 -7.20 -0.84
CA SER A 106 9.05 -8.52 -0.29
C SER A 106 10.01 -9.58 -0.81
N ILE A 107 10.16 -10.66 -0.04
CA ILE A 107 10.95 -11.84 -0.44
C ILE A 107 10.27 -12.70 -1.52
N ALA A 108 9.03 -12.36 -1.92
CA ALA A 108 8.34 -13.03 -3.02
C ALA A 108 9.11 -12.87 -4.34
N LYS A 109 9.19 -13.94 -5.13
CA LYS A 109 9.92 -13.97 -6.40
C LYS A 109 9.40 -12.99 -7.45
N ASN A 110 8.07 -12.72 -7.42
CA ASN A 110 7.41 -11.85 -8.39
C ASN A 110 6.71 -10.69 -7.69
N GLY A 111 7.01 -9.45 -8.10
CA GLY A 111 6.42 -8.22 -7.60
C GLY A 111 5.19 -7.73 -8.40
N GLN A 112 4.76 -8.43 -9.44
CA GLN A 112 3.77 -7.93 -10.40
C GLN A 112 2.45 -8.69 -10.37
N ASN A 113 2.46 -9.99 -10.01
CA ASN A 113 1.27 -10.82 -10.08
C ASN A 113 0.19 -10.36 -9.10
N PRO A 114 -1.09 -10.42 -9.51
CA PRO A 114 -2.21 -10.13 -8.62
C PRO A 114 -2.23 -11.13 -7.46
N GLN A 115 -2.59 -10.64 -6.28
CA GLN A 115 -2.63 -11.45 -5.06
C GLN A 115 -4.04 -11.57 -4.47
N PHE A 116 -5.01 -10.86 -5.03
CA PHE A 116 -6.42 -10.94 -4.68
C PHE A 116 -7.26 -11.31 -5.89
N THR A 117 -8.36 -11.99 -5.66
CA THR A 117 -9.45 -12.10 -6.63
C THR A 117 -10.23 -10.78 -6.70
N LEU A 118 -10.98 -10.58 -7.77
CA LEU A 118 -11.86 -9.40 -7.90
C LEU A 118 -12.94 -9.38 -6.82
N GLU A 119 -13.49 -10.53 -6.48
CA GLU A 119 -14.54 -10.70 -5.48
C GLU A 119 -14.06 -10.32 -4.08
N GLU A 120 -12.84 -10.69 -3.72
CA GLU A 120 -12.23 -10.32 -2.45
C GLU A 120 -12.02 -8.80 -2.36
N ILE A 121 -11.45 -8.17 -3.40
CA ILE A 121 -11.27 -6.72 -3.44
C ILE A 121 -12.62 -6.00 -3.35
N LYS A 122 -13.60 -6.46 -4.12
CA LYS A 122 -14.95 -5.88 -4.09
C LYS A 122 -15.57 -5.97 -2.70
N SER A 123 -15.44 -7.13 -2.05
CA SER A 123 -15.92 -7.33 -0.69
C SER A 123 -15.26 -6.39 0.33
N ILE A 124 -13.93 -6.17 0.20
CA ILE A 124 -13.20 -5.19 1.01
C ILE A 124 -13.76 -3.80 0.79
N CYS A 125 -13.90 -3.36 -0.47
CA CYS A 125 -14.34 -2.02 -0.81
C CYS A 125 -15.79 -1.76 -0.39
N ASP A 126 -16.70 -2.68 -0.66
CA ASP A 126 -18.11 -2.57 -0.27
C ASP A 126 -18.22 -2.50 1.27
N THR A 127 -17.52 -3.37 2.00
CA THR A 127 -17.53 -3.35 3.46
C THR A 127 -16.90 -2.06 4.02
N ALA A 128 -15.80 -1.59 3.45
CA ALA A 128 -15.18 -0.34 3.87
C ALA A 128 -16.11 0.86 3.67
N LYS A 129 -16.84 0.88 2.56
CA LYS A 129 -17.83 1.91 2.26
C LYS A 129 -18.96 1.98 3.30
N ASP A 130 -19.44 0.81 3.78
CA ASP A 130 -20.46 0.75 4.84
C ASP A 130 -20.00 1.44 6.14
N TYR A 131 -18.69 1.48 6.38
CA TYR A 131 -18.07 2.16 7.52
C TYR A 131 -17.51 3.56 7.19
N GLY A 132 -17.79 4.10 6.00
CA GLY A 132 -17.30 5.41 5.57
C GLY A 132 -15.79 5.48 5.34
N MET A 133 -15.12 4.33 5.14
CA MET A 133 -13.68 4.24 4.92
C MET A 133 -13.33 4.11 3.44
N ILE A 134 -12.24 4.76 3.04
CA ILE A 134 -11.64 4.60 1.72
C ILE A 134 -10.68 3.41 1.71
N VAL A 135 -10.42 2.86 0.51
CA VAL A 135 -9.47 1.76 0.31
C VAL A 135 -8.33 2.21 -0.58
N ALA A 136 -7.10 2.02 -0.11
CA ALA A 136 -5.87 2.26 -0.84
C ALA A 136 -5.21 0.92 -1.21
N ALA A 137 -4.76 0.76 -2.47
CA ALA A 137 -4.16 -0.46 -2.95
C ALA A 137 -2.72 -0.26 -3.41
N HIS A 138 -1.77 -0.95 -2.77
CA HIS A 138 -0.46 -1.16 -3.38
C HIS A 138 -0.64 -2.05 -4.62
N ALA A 139 -0.13 -1.62 -5.76
CA ALA A 139 -0.13 -2.42 -6.98
C ALA A 139 0.98 -1.98 -7.95
N HIS A 140 1.74 -2.94 -8.48
CA HIS A 140 2.74 -2.71 -9.52
C HIS A 140 2.30 -3.26 -10.88
N GLY A 141 1.82 -4.50 -10.93
CA GLY A 141 1.43 -5.17 -12.16
C GLY A 141 0.05 -4.77 -12.66
N ASP A 142 -0.09 -4.67 -13.98
CA ASP A 142 -1.26 -4.11 -14.64
C ASP A 142 -2.56 -4.87 -14.34
N GLU A 143 -2.55 -6.19 -14.30
CA GLU A 143 -3.74 -6.98 -13.99
C GLU A 143 -4.23 -6.73 -12.56
N GLY A 144 -3.32 -6.68 -11.58
CA GLY A 144 -3.67 -6.36 -10.19
C GLY A 144 -4.21 -4.93 -10.06
N ILE A 145 -3.65 -3.98 -10.82
CA ILE A 145 -4.16 -2.60 -10.89
C ILE A 145 -5.59 -2.60 -11.43
N GLN A 146 -5.87 -3.30 -12.53
CA GLN A 146 -7.22 -3.37 -13.12
C GLN A 146 -8.23 -4.00 -12.14
N ARG A 147 -7.87 -5.13 -11.50
CA ARG A 147 -8.73 -5.76 -10.48
C ARG A 147 -9.01 -4.80 -9.32
N ALA A 148 -8.00 -4.09 -8.85
CA ALA A 148 -8.16 -3.13 -7.75
C ALA A 148 -9.11 -1.99 -8.14
N ILE A 149 -8.94 -1.39 -9.32
CA ILE A 149 -9.81 -0.30 -9.81
C ILE A 149 -11.25 -0.79 -9.95
N ILE A 150 -11.48 -1.90 -10.64
CA ILE A 150 -12.81 -2.49 -10.89
C ILE A 150 -13.46 -2.91 -9.57
N GLY A 151 -12.66 -3.39 -8.60
CA GLY A 151 -13.11 -3.73 -7.25
C GLY A 151 -13.51 -2.52 -6.39
N GLY A 152 -13.20 -1.29 -6.83
CA GLY A 152 -13.69 -0.06 -6.20
C GLY A 152 -12.69 0.63 -5.28
N VAL A 153 -11.38 0.39 -5.40
CA VAL A 153 -10.40 1.11 -4.59
C VAL A 153 -10.36 2.60 -4.91
N THR A 154 -10.13 3.40 -3.88
CA THR A 154 -10.07 4.86 -4.01
C THR A 154 -8.74 5.32 -4.60
N THR A 155 -7.62 4.65 -4.25
CA THR A 155 -6.29 5.02 -4.73
C THR A 155 -5.47 3.78 -5.12
N ILE A 156 -4.63 3.95 -6.15
CA ILE A 156 -3.56 3.02 -6.52
C ILE A 156 -2.23 3.67 -6.12
N GLU A 157 -1.50 3.01 -5.25
CA GLU A 157 -0.15 3.37 -4.83
C GLU A 157 0.87 2.71 -5.76
N HIS A 158 1.89 3.44 -6.16
CA HIS A 158 2.97 3.08 -7.09
C HIS A 158 2.50 2.96 -8.56
N GLY A 159 1.57 2.09 -8.90
CA GLY A 159 1.00 1.94 -10.25
C GLY A 159 2.02 1.73 -11.38
N THR A 160 3.15 1.10 -11.09
CA THR A 160 4.37 1.16 -11.90
C THR A 160 4.20 0.69 -13.34
N LEU A 161 3.46 -0.39 -13.56
CA LEU A 161 3.29 -1.02 -14.87
C LEU A 161 1.89 -0.77 -15.45
N MET A 162 1.26 0.32 -15.05
CA MET A 162 -0.07 0.72 -15.49
C MET A 162 -0.11 0.87 -17.02
N SER A 163 -1.03 0.16 -17.66
CA SER A 163 -1.31 0.27 -19.10
C SER A 163 -2.27 1.44 -19.41
N ASP A 164 -2.41 1.76 -20.70
CA ASP A 164 -3.39 2.74 -21.15
C ASP A 164 -4.81 2.32 -20.77
N LYS A 165 -5.13 1.01 -20.82
CA LYS A 165 -6.42 0.47 -20.35
C LYS A 165 -6.65 0.75 -18.86
N SER A 166 -5.63 0.56 -18.03
CA SER A 166 -5.73 0.87 -16.60
C SER A 166 -5.93 2.37 -16.35
N MET A 167 -5.29 3.24 -17.15
CA MET A 167 -5.49 4.68 -17.08
C MET A 167 -6.94 5.08 -17.45
N GLU A 168 -7.52 4.45 -18.47
CA GLU A 168 -8.92 4.65 -18.82
C GLU A 168 -9.87 4.18 -17.69
N LEU A 169 -9.60 3.01 -17.11
CA LEU A 169 -10.36 2.52 -15.95
C LEU A 169 -10.26 3.48 -14.77
N MET A 170 -9.08 4.03 -14.46
CA MET A 170 -8.93 5.03 -13.39
C MET A 170 -9.80 6.26 -13.63
N LYS A 171 -9.88 6.75 -14.85
CA LYS A 171 -10.75 7.89 -15.20
C LYS A 171 -12.23 7.52 -15.05
N GLN A 172 -12.61 6.33 -15.54
CA GLN A 172 -13.99 5.84 -15.49
C GLN A 172 -14.47 5.66 -14.03
N TYR A 173 -13.65 5.06 -13.17
CA TYR A 173 -13.98 4.78 -11.77
C TYR A 173 -13.64 5.92 -10.82
N GLY A 174 -12.96 6.96 -11.30
CA GLY A 174 -12.55 8.10 -10.49
C GLY A 174 -11.42 7.81 -9.51
N THR A 175 -10.70 6.70 -9.70
CA THR A 175 -9.59 6.27 -8.85
C THR A 175 -8.40 7.21 -8.99
N TYR A 176 -7.75 7.57 -7.88
CA TYR A 176 -6.55 8.40 -7.86
C TYR A 176 -5.28 7.56 -8.01
N PHE A 177 -4.32 8.12 -8.71
CA PHE A 177 -2.97 7.57 -8.81
C PHE A 177 -2.02 8.29 -7.85
N VAL A 178 -1.29 7.53 -7.03
CA VAL A 178 -0.28 8.01 -6.09
C VAL A 178 1.08 7.41 -6.48
N PRO A 179 1.89 8.09 -7.30
CA PRO A 179 3.03 7.47 -8.00
C PRO A 179 4.25 7.17 -7.12
N THR A 180 4.40 7.78 -5.97
CA THR A 180 5.54 7.54 -5.03
C THR A 180 6.92 7.57 -5.69
N ILE A 181 7.15 8.55 -6.57
CA ILE A 181 8.34 8.61 -7.45
C ILE A 181 9.66 8.62 -6.66
N SER A 182 9.69 9.35 -5.53
CA SER A 182 10.89 9.47 -4.70
C SER A 182 11.32 8.11 -4.13
N ALA A 183 10.37 7.31 -3.64
CA ALA A 183 10.64 5.98 -3.12
C ALA A 183 11.18 5.06 -4.22
N GLY A 184 10.55 5.05 -5.40
CA GLY A 184 11.02 4.23 -6.52
C GLY A 184 12.42 4.60 -6.99
N LYS A 185 12.76 5.90 -7.02
CA LYS A 185 14.10 6.37 -7.35
C LYS A 185 15.13 5.91 -6.30
N GLU A 186 14.85 6.15 -5.03
CA GLU A 186 15.76 5.78 -3.93
C GLU A 186 16.01 4.27 -3.89
N VAL A 187 14.95 3.47 -3.99
CA VAL A 187 15.07 2.00 -4.02
C VAL A 187 15.93 1.52 -5.19
N ALA A 188 15.78 2.10 -6.39
CA ALA A 188 16.60 1.75 -7.55
C ALA A 188 18.07 2.17 -7.36
N GLU A 189 18.35 3.33 -6.78
CA GLU A 189 19.73 3.77 -6.50
C GLU A 189 20.39 2.89 -5.42
N LYS A 190 19.69 2.58 -4.35
CA LYS A 190 20.21 1.70 -3.30
C LYS A 190 20.45 0.27 -3.78
N ALA A 191 19.65 -0.22 -4.72
CA ALA A 191 19.84 -1.54 -5.32
C ALA A 191 21.15 -1.69 -6.12
N LYS A 192 21.80 -0.59 -6.51
CA LYS A 192 23.12 -0.59 -7.14
C LYS A 192 24.25 -0.83 -6.14
N ILE A 193 23.99 -0.68 -4.85
CA ILE A 193 24.98 -0.88 -3.78
C ILE A 193 25.00 -2.35 -3.41
N LYS A 194 26.13 -3.03 -3.64
CA LYS A 194 26.27 -4.47 -3.34
C LYS A 194 25.98 -4.75 -1.87
N GLY A 195 25.07 -5.70 -1.61
CA GLY A 195 24.70 -6.14 -0.26
C GLY A 195 23.76 -5.20 0.51
N TYR A 196 23.27 -4.10 -0.12
CA TYR A 196 22.31 -3.20 0.54
C TYR A 196 20.92 -3.85 0.67
N TYR A 197 20.47 -4.53 -0.36
CA TYR A 197 19.24 -5.34 -0.36
C TYR A 197 19.55 -6.82 -0.55
N ASP A 198 18.59 -7.65 -0.15
CA ASP A 198 18.57 -9.09 -0.45
C ASP A 198 18.61 -9.33 -1.97
N GLU A 199 19.24 -10.44 -2.39
CA GLU A 199 19.42 -10.81 -3.80
C GLU A 199 18.08 -10.93 -4.56
N LEU A 200 16.98 -11.31 -3.88
CA LEU A 200 15.64 -11.36 -4.46
C LEU A 200 15.02 -9.97 -4.68
N VAL A 201 15.44 -8.97 -3.93
CA VAL A 201 14.94 -7.59 -4.03
C VAL A 201 15.63 -6.82 -5.15
N VAL A 202 16.94 -6.98 -5.31
CA VAL A 202 17.77 -6.20 -6.26
C VAL A 202 17.20 -6.18 -7.68
N PRO A 203 16.90 -7.32 -8.36
CA PRO A 203 16.41 -7.27 -9.73
C PRO A 203 15.02 -6.59 -9.84
N LYS A 204 14.17 -6.74 -8.85
CA LYS A 204 12.86 -6.07 -8.81
C LYS A 204 13.01 -4.56 -8.66
N ALA A 205 13.88 -4.11 -7.77
CA ALA A 205 14.17 -2.71 -7.54
C ALA A 205 14.72 -2.00 -8.79
N LEU A 206 15.69 -2.63 -9.45
CA LEU A 206 16.28 -2.10 -10.69
C LEU A 206 15.28 -2.07 -11.86
N ALA A 207 14.36 -3.03 -11.94
CA ALA A 207 13.35 -3.09 -12.99
C ALA A 207 12.22 -2.05 -12.81
N ILE A 208 11.83 -1.75 -11.59
CA ILE A 208 10.63 -0.96 -11.25
C ILE A 208 10.93 0.53 -11.12
N GLY A 209 12.02 0.91 -10.46
CA GLY A 209 12.35 2.30 -10.19
C GLY A 209 12.31 3.22 -11.42
N PRO A 210 12.98 2.89 -12.55
CA PRO A 210 12.96 3.73 -13.74
C PRO A 210 11.59 3.85 -14.41
N LYS A 211 10.71 2.86 -14.24
CA LYS A 211 9.38 2.81 -14.88
C LYS A 211 8.37 3.74 -14.20
N LEU A 212 8.46 3.94 -12.89
CA LEU A 212 7.53 4.80 -12.14
C LEU A 212 7.39 6.19 -12.75
N GLN A 213 8.53 6.81 -13.07
CA GLN A 213 8.55 8.18 -13.61
C GLN A 213 7.93 8.26 -15.03
N SER A 214 8.19 7.26 -15.87
CA SER A 214 7.61 7.20 -17.22
C SER A 214 6.10 6.94 -17.18
N THR A 215 5.65 6.06 -16.29
CA THR A 215 4.22 5.77 -16.08
C THR A 215 3.49 6.99 -15.52
N PHE A 216 4.09 7.69 -14.56
CA PHE A 216 3.54 8.96 -14.05
C PHE A 216 3.33 9.97 -15.17
N LYS A 217 4.34 10.18 -16.03
CA LYS A 217 4.25 11.11 -17.17
C LYS A 217 3.11 10.74 -18.11
N LYS A 218 2.91 9.45 -18.40
CA LYS A 218 1.81 8.96 -19.24
C LYS A 218 0.45 9.20 -18.57
N ALA A 219 0.30 8.80 -17.32
CA ALA A 219 -0.94 8.94 -16.56
C ALA A 219 -1.36 10.41 -16.42
N TYR A 220 -0.42 11.32 -16.14
CA TYR A 220 -0.66 12.75 -16.08
C TYR A 220 -1.17 13.29 -17.42
N LYS A 221 -0.52 12.93 -18.54
CA LYS A 221 -0.96 13.33 -19.88
C LYS A 221 -2.31 12.74 -20.28
N ALA A 222 -2.64 11.55 -19.79
CA ALA A 222 -3.93 10.89 -20.03
C ALA A 222 -5.07 11.50 -19.18
N GLY A 223 -4.78 12.44 -18.27
CA GLY A 223 -5.79 13.08 -17.42
C GLY A 223 -6.26 12.23 -16.25
N VAL A 224 -5.44 11.25 -15.80
CA VAL A 224 -5.69 10.49 -14.58
C VAL A 224 -5.59 11.44 -13.38
N LYS A 225 -6.49 11.31 -12.41
CA LYS A 225 -6.42 12.06 -11.15
C LYS A 225 -5.17 11.67 -10.36
N ILE A 226 -4.31 12.63 -10.06
CA ILE A 226 -3.06 12.41 -9.33
C ILE A 226 -3.20 12.90 -7.90
N ALA A 227 -2.69 12.13 -6.94
CA ALA A 227 -2.47 12.58 -5.58
C ALA A 227 -0.97 12.41 -5.22
N PHE A 228 -0.47 13.28 -4.36
CA PHE A 228 0.90 13.22 -3.89
C PHE A 228 1.08 12.13 -2.83
N GLY A 229 2.17 11.37 -2.94
CA GLY A 229 2.61 10.41 -1.92
C GLY A 229 4.12 10.22 -1.99
N SER A 230 4.79 10.28 -0.84
CA SER A 230 6.24 10.12 -0.73
C SER A 230 6.66 8.67 -0.52
N ASP A 231 5.81 7.88 0.16
CA ASP A 231 6.15 6.55 0.67
C ASP A 231 7.39 6.58 1.59
N ALA A 232 7.50 7.67 2.37
CA ALA A 232 8.55 7.79 3.37
C ALA A 232 8.41 6.72 4.45
N GLY A 233 9.55 6.11 4.80
CA GLY A 233 9.63 4.87 5.55
C GLY A 233 10.41 3.85 4.73
N VAL A 234 10.22 3.82 3.41
CA VAL A 234 11.09 3.12 2.46
C VAL A 234 12.42 3.88 2.30
N PHE A 235 12.39 5.19 2.44
CA PHE A 235 13.57 6.05 2.50
C PHE A 235 13.36 7.14 3.58
N PRO A 236 14.43 7.75 4.11
CA PRO A 236 14.33 8.84 5.09
C PRO A 236 13.81 10.12 4.43
N HIS A 237 13.04 10.91 5.21
CA HIS A 237 12.74 12.31 4.87
C HIS A 237 14.00 13.18 4.99
#